data_c584f496ea3bea6b8076df6f0f2e8c46
#
_entry.id   c584f496ea3bea6b8076df6f0f2e8c46
#
_cell.length_a   1.000
_cell.length_b   1.000
_cell.length_c   1.000
_cell.angle_alpha   90.00
_cell.angle_beta   90.00
_cell.angle_gamma   90.00
#
_symmetry.space_group_name_H-M   'P 1'
#
loop_
_entity.id
_entity.type
_entity.pdbx_description
1 polymer ?
#
loop_
_entity_poly.entity_id
_entity_poly.type
_entity_poly.pdbx_seq_one_letter_code
_entity_poly.pdbx_strand_id
1 'polypeptide(L)'
;MIASLRGKLFSKRPDGLIIDVRGVGYHVLTPLTTLSSLPDEGHEVFLFTYTHVREDILQLYGFSTEDEKRIFLTLIGISGIGPRIALSILSTIRPEQFHAAVQSEDVDLLCRVPGLGKKTAHRIILELREKLPALMHEKRDIMYDDTLSALINLGYKKNIAQAALEKAYAKGQGDLEGLLREALKYLTVEK
;
A
#
# COMPACT_ATOMS: atom_id res chain seq x y z
N MET A 1 -13.38 10.38 10.67
CA MET A 1 -12.54 9.35 10.04
C MET A 1 -11.11 9.49 10.56
N ILE A 2 -10.49 8.40 11.00
CA ILE A 2 -9.09 8.40 11.47
C ILE A 2 -8.25 7.84 10.31
N ALA A 3 -7.39 8.68 9.72
CA ALA A 3 -6.64 8.37 8.51
C ALA A 3 -5.24 7.78 8.77
N SER A 4 -4.66 8.13 9.91
CA SER A 4 -3.38 7.60 10.39
C SER A 4 -3.30 7.70 11.90
N LEU A 5 -2.42 6.90 12.50
CA LEU A 5 -2.08 6.97 13.93
C LEU A 5 -0.57 6.98 14.09
N ARG A 6 -0.07 7.89 14.92
CA ARG A 6 1.31 7.91 15.40
C ARG A 6 1.28 7.92 16.93
N GLY A 7 1.95 6.96 17.55
CA GLY A 7 1.98 6.86 19.00
C GLY A 7 2.82 5.68 19.46
N LYS A 8 2.79 5.43 20.76
CA LYS A 8 3.52 4.34 21.40
C LYS A 8 2.77 3.03 21.29
N LEU A 9 3.41 1.97 20.80
CA LEU A 9 2.84 0.64 20.78
C LEU A 9 2.71 0.11 22.20
N PHE A 10 1.48 0.10 22.73
CA PHE A 10 1.18 -0.32 24.09
C PHE A 10 1.00 -1.83 24.20
N SER A 11 0.35 -2.44 23.21
CA SER A 11 0.16 -3.90 23.15
C SER A 11 0.23 -4.40 21.72
N LYS A 12 0.91 -5.55 21.53
CA LYS A 12 1.14 -6.20 20.23
C LYS A 12 0.65 -7.64 20.28
N ARG A 13 -0.58 -7.88 19.78
CA ARG A 13 -1.21 -9.22 19.80
C ARG A 13 -1.78 -9.57 18.42
N PRO A 14 -1.93 -10.88 18.10
CA PRO A 14 -2.53 -11.30 16.83
C PRO A 14 -3.99 -10.86 16.62
N ASP A 15 -4.71 -10.62 17.71
CA ASP A 15 -6.10 -10.17 17.72
C ASP A 15 -6.24 -8.64 17.64
N GLY A 16 -5.14 -7.89 17.69
CA GLY A 16 -5.10 -6.45 17.51
C GLY A 16 -3.97 -5.78 18.27
N LEU A 17 -3.66 -4.58 17.81
CA LEU A 17 -2.70 -3.66 18.44
C LEU A 17 -3.44 -2.69 19.32
N ILE A 18 -2.77 -2.20 20.38
CA ILE A 18 -3.18 -0.99 21.09
C ILE A 18 -2.08 0.05 20.91
N ILE A 19 -2.42 1.18 20.33
CA ILE A 19 -1.51 2.32 20.13
C ILE A 19 -1.96 3.43 21.07
N ASP A 20 -1.08 3.82 21.99
CA ASP A 20 -1.30 4.97 22.87
C ASP A 20 -0.92 6.27 22.15
N VAL A 21 -1.89 7.12 21.94
CA VAL A 21 -1.71 8.46 21.42
C VAL A 21 -2.08 9.45 22.53
N ARG A 22 -1.08 9.85 23.31
CA ARG A 22 -1.22 10.82 24.43
C ARG A 22 -2.28 10.44 25.46
N GLY A 23 -2.28 9.16 25.88
CA GLY A 23 -3.19 8.65 26.91
C GLY A 23 -4.51 8.10 26.36
N VAL A 24 -4.72 8.11 25.03
CA VAL A 24 -5.85 7.46 24.38
C VAL A 24 -5.37 6.19 23.68
N GLY A 25 -5.85 5.03 24.14
CA GLY A 25 -5.54 3.73 23.53
C GLY A 25 -6.45 3.43 22.34
N TYR A 26 -5.87 3.36 21.14
CA TYR A 26 -6.59 2.98 19.94
C TYR A 26 -6.38 1.49 19.65
N HIS A 27 -7.49 0.72 19.62
CA HIS A 27 -7.45 -0.67 19.20
C HIS A 27 -7.50 -0.77 17.68
N VAL A 28 -6.48 -1.40 17.08
CA VAL A 28 -6.28 -1.43 15.63
C VAL A 28 -6.04 -2.87 15.17
N LEU A 29 -6.83 -3.36 14.24
CA LEU A 29 -6.60 -4.65 13.56
C LEU A 29 -5.62 -4.45 12.40
N THR A 30 -4.64 -5.33 12.29
CA THR A 30 -3.61 -5.25 11.24
C THR A 30 -3.42 -6.61 10.56
N PRO A 31 -2.92 -6.65 9.32
CA PRO A 31 -2.41 -7.87 8.73
C PRO A 31 -1.28 -8.45 9.59
N LEU A 32 -1.11 -9.78 9.60
CA LEU A 32 -0.01 -10.43 10.31
C LEU A 32 1.37 -10.02 9.77
N THR A 33 1.46 -9.72 8.48
CA THR A 33 2.66 -9.15 7.84
C THR A 33 3.05 -7.82 8.45
N THR A 34 2.08 -6.90 8.58
CA THR A 34 2.26 -5.62 9.27
C THR A 34 2.62 -5.83 10.73
N LEU A 35 1.88 -6.70 11.45
CA LEU A 35 2.16 -7.02 12.85
C LEU A 35 3.62 -7.45 13.05
N SER A 36 4.12 -8.33 12.17
CA SER A 36 5.48 -8.86 12.26
C SER A 36 6.57 -7.82 11.97
N SER A 37 6.28 -6.82 11.15
CA SER A 37 7.22 -5.75 10.80
C SER A 37 7.33 -4.64 11.85
N LEU A 38 6.34 -4.54 12.74
CA LEU A 38 6.35 -3.52 13.80
C LEU A 38 7.38 -3.84 14.89
N PRO A 39 7.97 -2.80 15.52
CA PRO A 39 8.89 -2.98 16.64
C PRO A 39 8.17 -3.59 17.86
N ASP A 40 8.94 -3.84 18.92
CA ASP A 40 8.40 -4.32 20.19
C ASP A 40 7.57 -3.25 20.91
N GLU A 41 6.77 -3.71 21.87
CA GLU A 41 5.97 -2.85 22.73
C GLU A 41 6.84 -1.75 23.38
N GLY A 42 6.28 -0.58 23.56
CA GLY A 42 6.97 0.57 24.13
C GLY A 42 7.63 1.51 23.11
N HIS A 43 7.78 1.11 21.86
CA HIS A 43 8.35 1.94 20.78
C HIS A 43 7.30 2.77 20.06
N GLU A 44 7.73 3.84 19.44
CA GLU A 44 6.86 4.68 18.60
C GLU A 44 6.59 3.98 17.26
N VAL A 45 5.33 4.02 16.82
CA VAL A 45 4.86 3.45 15.56
C VAL A 45 4.02 4.44 14.81
N PHE A 46 4.00 4.29 13.49
CA PHE A 46 3.10 4.99 12.59
C PHE A 46 2.36 3.97 11.72
N LEU A 47 1.03 4.12 11.64
CA LEU A 47 0.18 3.31 10.76
C LEU A 47 -0.75 4.19 9.95
N PHE A 48 -0.92 3.85 8.68
CA PHE A 48 -2.05 4.30 7.88
C PHE A 48 -3.29 3.56 8.35
N THR A 49 -4.40 4.26 8.56
CA THR A 49 -5.60 3.64 9.11
C THR A 49 -6.81 3.80 8.21
N TYR A 50 -7.71 2.83 8.32
CA TYR A 50 -9.06 2.87 7.78
C TYR A 50 -10.06 2.74 8.91
N THR A 51 -11.02 3.65 8.99
CA THR A 51 -12.09 3.62 9.99
C THR A 51 -13.31 2.96 9.38
N HIS A 52 -13.67 1.79 9.88
CA HIS A 52 -14.88 1.07 9.49
C HIS A 52 -15.98 1.37 10.50
N VAL A 53 -17.04 1.99 10.03
CA VAL A 53 -18.20 2.36 10.86
C VAL A 53 -19.44 1.64 10.33
N ARG A 54 -20.15 0.97 11.21
CA ARG A 54 -21.50 0.44 11.02
C ARG A 54 -22.35 0.83 12.22
N GLU A 55 -23.63 0.47 12.21
CA GLU A 55 -24.57 0.83 13.28
C GLU A 55 -24.09 0.45 14.67
N ASP A 56 -23.42 -0.71 14.80
CA ASP A 56 -22.96 -1.32 16.05
C ASP A 56 -21.43 -1.45 16.18
N ILE A 57 -20.67 -1.05 15.15
CA ILE A 57 -19.22 -1.27 15.08
C ILE A 57 -18.48 0.00 14.68
N LEU A 58 -17.48 0.37 15.49
CA LEU A 58 -16.44 1.31 15.12
C LEU A 58 -15.10 0.58 15.24
N GLN A 59 -14.51 0.20 14.10
CA GLN A 59 -13.29 -0.57 14.04
C GLN A 59 -12.22 0.13 13.23
N LEU A 60 -10.99 0.18 13.76
CA LEU A 60 -9.82 0.65 13.02
C LEU A 60 -9.04 -0.53 12.43
N TYR A 61 -8.64 -0.36 11.18
CA TYR A 61 -7.70 -1.22 10.47
C TYR A 61 -6.44 -0.43 10.18
N GLY A 62 -5.26 -1.01 10.46
CA GLY A 62 -3.97 -0.34 10.34
C GLY A 62 -3.01 -1.08 9.40
N PHE A 63 -2.20 -0.30 8.69
CA PHE A 63 -1.29 -0.76 7.65
C PHE A 63 0.04 -0.04 7.77
N SER A 64 1.15 -0.72 7.51
CA SER A 64 2.48 -0.13 7.53
C SER A 64 2.74 0.74 6.29
N THR A 65 2.08 0.46 5.18
CA THR A 65 2.23 1.20 3.92
C THR A 65 0.89 1.65 3.37
N GLU A 66 0.90 2.70 2.55
CA GLU A 66 -0.28 3.13 1.79
C GLU A 66 -0.73 2.08 0.79
N ASP A 67 0.20 1.31 0.23
CA ASP A 67 -0.12 0.25 -0.73
C ASP A 67 -0.94 -0.87 -0.07
N GLU A 68 -0.54 -1.33 1.14
CA GLU A 68 -1.36 -2.27 1.92
C GLU A 68 -2.77 -1.74 2.17
N LYS A 69 -2.88 -0.46 2.58
CA LYS A 69 -4.18 0.19 2.79
C LYS A 69 -5.00 0.24 1.51
N ARG A 70 -4.37 0.56 0.38
CA ARG A 70 -5.03 0.65 -0.93
C ARG A 70 -5.56 -0.72 -1.39
N ILE A 71 -4.75 -1.77 -1.29
CA ILE A 71 -5.17 -3.14 -1.58
C ILE A 71 -6.36 -3.52 -0.70
N PHE A 72 -6.29 -3.23 0.60
CA PHE A 72 -7.39 -3.49 1.53
C PHE A 72 -8.69 -2.80 1.10
N LEU A 73 -8.63 -1.49 0.78
CA LEU A 73 -9.79 -0.72 0.34
C LEU A 73 -10.37 -1.25 -0.97
N THR A 74 -9.51 -1.62 -1.90
CA THR A 74 -9.93 -2.20 -3.18
C THR A 74 -10.63 -3.55 -2.96
N LEU A 75 -10.09 -4.41 -2.08
CA LEU A 75 -10.66 -5.70 -1.74
C LEU A 75 -12.04 -5.58 -1.09
N ILE A 76 -12.21 -4.71 -0.10
CA ILE A 76 -13.51 -4.52 0.57
C ILE A 76 -14.56 -3.86 -0.33
N GLY A 77 -14.16 -3.26 -1.44
CA GLY A 77 -15.06 -2.77 -2.50
C GLY A 77 -15.62 -3.88 -3.39
N ILE A 78 -15.09 -5.10 -3.30
CA ILE A 78 -15.55 -6.26 -4.05
C ILE A 78 -16.73 -6.90 -3.32
N SER A 79 -17.85 -7.10 -4.00
CA SER A 79 -19.03 -7.73 -3.39
C SER A 79 -18.70 -9.11 -2.79
N GLY A 80 -19.01 -9.31 -1.51
CA GLY A 80 -18.74 -10.54 -0.75
C GLY A 80 -17.35 -10.62 -0.13
N ILE A 81 -16.51 -9.57 -0.28
CA ILE A 81 -15.25 -9.45 0.43
C ILE A 81 -15.42 -8.46 1.57
N GLY A 82 -15.42 -8.96 2.80
CA GLY A 82 -15.43 -8.11 3.99
C GLY A 82 -14.03 -7.82 4.51
N PRO A 83 -13.92 -6.90 5.48
CA PRO A 83 -12.62 -6.53 6.09
C PRO A 83 -11.82 -7.73 6.62
N ARG A 84 -12.49 -8.74 7.17
CA ARG A 84 -11.84 -9.95 7.70
C ARG A 84 -11.13 -10.76 6.61
N ILE A 85 -11.78 -10.92 5.44
CA ILE A 85 -11.19 -11.64 4.30
C ILE A 85 -10.03 -10.81 3.72
N ALA A 86 -10.21 -9.50 3.59
CA ALA A 86 -9.17 -8.59 3.11
C ALA A 86 -7.92 -8.63 4.01
N LEU A 87 -8.08 -8.62 5.34
CA LEU A 87 -6.97 -8.81 6.28
C LEU A 87 -6.30 -10.17 6.12
N SER A 88 -7.08 -11.24 5.94
CA SER A 88 -6.54 -12.60 5.75
C SER A 88 -5.67 -12.68 4.48
N ILE A 89 -6.11 -12.03 3.39
CA ILE A 89 -5.33 -11.94 2.15
C ILE A 89 -3.99 -11.24 2.41
N LEU A 90 -4.01 -10.04 3.00
CA LEU A 90 -2.81 -9.26 3.29
C LEU A 90 -1.90 -9.89 4.36
N SER A 91 -2.45 -10.76 5.21
CA SER A 91 -1.68 -11.54 6.17
C SER A 91 -0.95 -12.74 5.54
N THR A 92 -1.41 -13.20 4.39
CA THR A 92 -0.89 -14.40 3.71
C THR A 92 -0.02 -14.03 2.51
N ILE A 93 -0.37 -12.96 1.80
CA ILE A 93 0.23 -12.56 0.52
C ILE A 93 0.74 -11.12 0.66
N ARG A 94 2.02 -10.90 0.35
CA ARG A 94 2.60 -9.55 0.33
C ARG A 94 2.06 -8.72 -0.84
N PRO A 95 2.02 -7.38 -0.74
CA PRO A 95 1.52 -6.51 -1.80
C PRO A 95 2.10 -6.82 -3.19
N GLU A 96 3.41 -7.02 -3.30
CA GLU A 96 4.08 -7.29 -4.57
C GLU A 96 3.62 -8.62 -5.19
N GLN A 97 3.50 -9.65 -4.34
CA GLN A 97 3.02 -10.98 -4.76
C GLN A 97 1.53 -10.92 -5.15
N PHE A 98 0.75 -10.12 -4.44
CA PHE A 98 -0.67 -9.91 -4.75
C PHE A 98 -0.85 -9.25 -6.12
N HIS A 99 -0.10 -8.18 -6.40
CA HIS A 99 -0.11 -7.52 -7.71
C HIS A 99 0.32 -8.47 -8.82
N ALA A 100 1.39 -9.25 -8.62
CA ALA A 100 1.85 -10.24 -9.57
C ALA A 100 0.80 -11.34 -9.83
N ALA A 101 0.14 -11.83 -8.77
CA ALA A 101 -0.90 -12.85 -8.88
C ALA A 101 -2.12 -12.36 -9.66
N VAL A 102 -2.52 -11.10 -9.47
CA VAL A 102 -3.63 -10.51 -10.24
C VAL A 102 -3.26 -10.34 -11.71
N GLN A 103 -2.02 -9.92 -12.01
CA GLN A 103 -1.53 -9.78 -13.38
C GLN A 103 -1.40 -11.12 -14.12
N SER A 104 -0.92 -12.16 -13.43
CA SER A 104 -0.73 -13.50 -14.00
C SER A 104 -1.98 -14.39 -13.88
N GLU A 105 -3.08 -13.87 -13.31
CA GLU A 105 -4.33 -14.62 -13.05
C GLU A 105 -4.10 -15.85 -12.15
N ASP A 106 -3.16 -15.79 -11.21
CA ASP A 106 -2.84 -16.89 -10.30
C ASP A 106 -3.92 -17.07 -9.22
N VAL A 107 -4.97 -17.77 -9.59
CA VAL A 107 -6.09 -18.14 -8.68
C VAL A 107 -5.62 -19.05 -7.56
N ASP A 108 -4.65 -19.93 -7.82
CA ASP A 108 -4.22 -20.93 -6.85
C ASP A 108 -3.45 -20.29 -5.69
N LEU A 109 -2.69 -19.21 -5.95
CA LEU A 109 -2.08 -18.43 -4.89
C LEU A 109 -3.13 -17.82 -3.95
N LEU A 110 -4.19 -17.23 -4.51
CA LEU A 110 -5.28 -16.66 -3.73
C LEU A 110 -6.05 -17.73 -2.94
N CYS A 111 -6.21 -18.92 -3.50
CA CYS A 111 -6.89 -20.04 -2.80
C CYS A 111 -6.12 -20.57 -1.56
N ARG A 112 -4.85 -20.20 -1.39
CA ARG A 112 -4.09 -20.52 -0.15
C ARG A 112 -4.53 -19.69 1.04
N VAL A 113 -5.27 -18.61 0.81
CA VAL A 113 -5.77 -17.74 1.88
C VAL A 113 -6.93 -18.43 2.61
N PRO A 114 -6.85 -18.60 3.95
CA PRO A 114 -7.93 -19.17 4.72
C PRO A 114 -9.24 -18.42 4.53
N GLY A 115 -10.32 -19.14 4.24
CA GLY A 115 -11.64 -18.57 4.01
C GLY A 115 -11.90 -18.04 2.59
N LEU A 116 -10.93 -18.16 1.67
CA LEU A 116 -11.07 -17.74 0.29
C LEU A 116 -11.28 -18.95 -0.65
N GLY A 117 -12.50 -19.14 -1.11
CA GLY A 117 -12.82 -20.19 -2.07
C GLY A 117 -12.48 -19.83 -3.51
N LYS A 118 -12.33 -20.84 -4.37
CA LYS A 118 -11.95 -20.70 -5.78
C LYS A 118 -12.84 -19.71 -6.57
N LYS A 119 -14.16 -19.75 -6.34
CA LYS A 119 -15.11 -18.83 -6.97
C LYS A 119 -14.85 -17.36 -6.59
N THR A 120 -14.53 -17.11 -5.31
CA THR A 120 -14.24 -15.76 -4.82
C THR A 120 -12.87 -15.29 -5.29
N ALA A 121 -11.87 -16.19 -5.33
CA ALA A 121 -10.54 -15.88 -5.87
C ALA A 121 -10.60 -15.46 -7.35
N HIS A 122 -11.33 -16.19 -8.18
CA HIS A 122 -11.56 -15.81 -9.59
C HIS A 122 -12.22 -14.42 -9.71
N ARG A 123 -13.24 -14.15 -8.87
CA ARG A 123 -13.91 -12.85 -8.89
C ARG A 123 -12.99 -11.71 -8.48
N ILE A 124 -12.15 -11.91 -7.47
CA ILE A 124 -11.14 -10.94 -7.06
C ILE A 124 -10.23 -10.60 -8.25
N ILE A 125 -9.68 -11.61 -8.91
CA ILE A 125 -8.78 -11.42 -10.05
C ILE A 125 -9.49 -10.67 -11.17
N LEU A 126 -10.70 -11.06 -11.54
CA LEU A 126 -11.45 -10.43 -12.62
C LEU A 126 -11.72 -8.94 -12.33
N GLU A 127 -12.30 -8.63 -11.14
CA GLU A 127 -12.61 -7.24 -10.77
C GLU A 127 -11.37 -6.36 -10.59
N LEU A 128 -10.26 -6.94 -10.09
CA LEU A 128 -9.02 -6.20 -9.91
C LEU A 128 -8.28 -5.97 -11.22
N ARG A 129 -8.32 -6.92 -12.13
CA ARG A 129 -7.71 -6.78 -13.45
C ARG A 129 -8.28 -5.59 -14.23
N GLU A 130 -9.58 -5.36 -14.11
CA GLU A 130 -10.23 -4.19 -14.71
C GLU A 130 -9.80 -2.86 -14.06
N LYS A 131 -9.50 -2.89 -12.73
CA LYS A 131 -9.10 -1.71 -11.95
C LYS A 131 -7.59 -1.47 -11.89
N LEU A 132 -6.77 -2.52 -12.08
CA LEU A 132 -5.30 -2.44 -12.02
C LEU A 132 -4.69 -1.40 -12.95
N PRO A 133 -5.12 -1.20 -14.21
CA PRO A 133 -4.57 -0.15 -15.06
C PRO A 133 -4.74 1.24 -14.45
N ALA A 134 -5.88 1.53 -13.85
CA ALA A 134 -6.12 2.82 -13.17
C ALA A 134 -5.26 2.97 -11.91
N LEU A 135 -5.14 1.91 -11.09
CA LEU A 135 -4.32 1.92 -9.88
C LEU A 135 -2.82 2.02 -10.18
N MET A 136 -2.38 1.42 -11.27
CA MET A 136 -0.98 1.53 -11.74
C MET A 136 -0.70 2.90 -12.35
N HIS A 137 -1.65 3.51 -13.06
CA HIS A 137 -1.53 4.89 -13.52
C HIS A 137 -1.41 5.86 -12.35
N GLU A 138 -2.28 5.74 -11.33
CA GLU A 138 -2.24 6.60 -10.15
C GLU A 138 -0.90 6.50 -9.39
N LYS A 139 -0.36 5.29 -9.22
CA LYS A 139 0.97 5.09 -8.61
C LYS A 139 2.10 5.64 -9.49
N ARG A 140 1.96 5.53 -10.79
CA ARG A 140 2.88 6.10 -11.78
C ARG A 140 2.86 7.63 -11.72
N ASP A 141 1.69 8.22 -11.71
CA ASP A 141 1.52 9.68 -11.72
C ASP A 141 2.09 10.29 -10.43
N ILE A 142 1.82 9.69 -9.25
CA ILE A 142 2.38 10.12 -7.97
C ILE A 142 3.92 10.03 -7.99
N MET A 143 4.48 8.90 -8.41
CA MET A 143 5.93 8.71 -8.44
C MET A 143 6.60 9.66 -9.45
N TYR A 144 5.96 9.92 -10.57
CA TYR A 144 6.40 10.89 -11.57
C TYR A 144 6.39 12.32 -10.99
N ASP A 145 5.30 12.71 -10.37
CA ASP A 145 5.14 14.06 -9.79
C ASP A 145 6.09 14.28 -8.60
N ASP A 146 6.29 13.31 -7.75
CA ASP A 146 7.23 13.37 -6.63
C ASP A 146 8.67 13.50 -7.14
N THR A 147 9.05 12.70 -8.16
CA THR A 147 10.39 12.78 -8.76
C THR A 147 10.60 14.11 -9.47
N LEU A 148 9.60 14.60 -10.19
CA LEU A 148 9.65 15.91 -10.84
C LEU A 148 9.82 17.03 -9.82
N SER A 149 9.06 16.99 -8.74
CA SER A 149 9.15 17.95 -7.63
C SER A 149 10.55 17.93 -6.98
N ALA A 150 11.12 16.75 -6.77
CA ALA A 150 12.47 16.59 -6.24
C ALA A 150 13.52 17.22 -7.17
N LEU A 151 13.44 17.00 -8.49
CA LEU A 151 14.35 17.59 -9.47
C LEU A 151 14.24 19.12 -9.51
N ILE A 152 13.02 19.68 -9.41
CA ILE A 152 12.79 21.12 -9.36
C ILE A 152 13.39 21.70 -8.07
N ASN A 153 13.23 21.04 -6.93
CA ASN A 153 13.82 21.44 -5.65
C ASN A 153 15.37 21.39 -5.66
N LEU A 154 15.96 20.50 -6.47
CA LEU A 154 17.40 20.46 -6.73
C LEU A 154 17.87 21.59 -7.67
N GLY A 155 16.98 22.45 -8.15
CA GLY A 155 17.31 23.63 -8.95
C GLY A 155 17.23 23.45 -10.46
N TYR A 156 16.77 22.30 -10.94
CA TYR A 156 16.57 22.09 -12.38
C TYR A 156 15.30 22.79 -12.88
N LYS A 157 15.37 23.36 -14.10
CA LYS A 157 14.19 23.95 -14.74
C LYS A 157 13.18 22.86 -15.08
N LYS A 158 11.89 23.14 -14.87
CA LYS A 158 10.78 22.20 -15.04
C LYS A 158 10.82 21.45 -16.37
N ASN A 159 11.04 22.16 -17.48
CA ASN A 159 11.09 21.56 -18.84
C ASN A 159 12.26 20.58 -19.02
N ILE A 160 13.42 20.89 -18.41
CA ILE A 160 14.62 20.03 -18.48
C ILE A 160 14.42 18.80 -17.58
N ALA A 161 13.87 19.00 -16.37
CA ALA A 161 13.55 17.91 -15.46
C ALA A 161 12.52 16.95 -16.05
N GLN A 162 11.48 17.45 -16.71
CA GLN A 162 10.48 16.63 -17.40
C GLN A 162 11.09 15.78 -18.51
N ALA A 163 11.89 16.39 -19.39
CA ALA A 163 12.53 15.65 -20.49
C ALA A 163 13.48 14.54 -20.01
N ALA A 164 14.24 14.79 -18.94
CA ALA A 164 15.12 13.81 -18.32
C ALA A 164 14.31 12.67 -17.64
N LEU A 165 13.23 13.03 -16.98
CA LEU A 165 12.34 12.10 -16.30
C LEU A 165 11.59 11.18 -17.28
N GLU A 166 11.14 11.68 -18.42
CA GLU A 166 10.53 10.88 -19.48
C GLU A 166 11.50 9.82 -20.04
N LYS A 167 12.76 10.23 -20.27
CA LYS A 167 13.82 9.30 -20.71
C LYS A 167 14.12 8.21 -19.66
N ALA A 168 14.18 8.60 -18.38
CA ALA A 168 14.39 7.67 -17.27
C ALA A 168 13.21 6.70 -17.11
N TYR A 169 12.00 7.18 -17.28
CA TYR A 169 10.77 6.41 -17.20
C TYR A 169 10.68 5.32 -18.26
N ALA A 170 11.11 5.61 -19.48
CA ALA A 170 11.13 4.66 -20.60
C ALA A 170 12.03 3.43 -20.35
N LYS A 171 12.98 3.52 -19.38
CA LYS A 171 13.86 2.42 -18.97
C LYS A 171 13.26 1.47 -17.94
N GLY A 172 12.06 1.76 -17.40
CA GLY A 172 11.31 0.85 -16.55
C GLY A 172 11.84 0.75 -15.10
N GLN A 173 12.33 1.83 -14.51
CA GLN A 173 12.71 1.86 -13.09
C GLN A 173 11.46 1.72 -12.20
N GLY A 174 11.51 0.81 -11.22
CA GLY A 174 10.35 0.40 -10.42
C GLY A 174 10.15 1.18 -9.12
N ASP A 175 11.10 2.06 -8.71
CA ASP A 175 11.04 2.83 -7.48
C ASP A 175 11.46 4.30 -7.69
N LEU A 176 11.07 5.15 -6.74
CA LEU A 176 11.32 6.60 -6.78
C LEU A 176 12.82 6.92 -6.78
N GLU A 177 13.61 6.22 -5.98
CA GLU A 177 15.05 6.45 -5.87
C GLU A 177 15.77 6.08 -7.17
N GLY A 178 15.42 4.94 -7.76
CA GLY A 178 15.96 4.50 -9.04
C GLY A 178 15.60 5.46 -10.17
N LEU A 179 14.35 5.93 -10.21
CA LEU A 179 13.87 6.89 -11.19
C LEU A 179 14.59 8.24 -11.07
N LEU A 180 14.74 8.76 -9.85
CA LEU A 180 15.46 10.00 -9.57
C LEU A 180 16.94 9.89 -9.98
N ARG A 181 17.60 8.78 -9.62
CA ARG A 181 18.99 8.52 -9.95
C ARG A 181 19.22 8.45 -11.46
N GLU A 182 18.33 7.80 -12.19
CA GLU A 182 18.41 7.69 -13.65
C GLU A 182 18.16 9.03 -14.34
N ALA A 183 17.16 9.79 -13.87
CA ALA A 183 16.91 11.15 -14.39
C ALA A 183 18.10 12.09 -14.18
N LEU A 184 18.76 12.02 -13.01
CA LEU A 184 19.97 12.81 -12.71
C LEU A 184 21.13 12.48 -13.65
N LYS A 185 21.30 11.21 -14.08
CA LYS A 185 22.32 10.85 -15.07
C LYS A 185 22.09 11.56 -16.39
N TYR A 186 20.84 11.66 -16.87
CA TYR A 186 20.54 12.40 -18.10
C TYR A 186 20.80 13.88 -17.96
N LEU A 187 20.56 14.46 -16.78
CA LEU A 187 20.80 15.88 -16.50
C LEU A 187 22.29 16.22 -16.36
N THR A 188 23.15 15.25 -16.02
CA THR A 188 24.60 15.47 -15.87
C THR A 188 25.38 15.25 -17.18
N VAL A 189 24.82 14.54 -18.15
CA VAL A 189 25.46 14.27 -19.45
C VAL A 189 25.25 15.41 -20.46
N GLU A 190 24.27 16.30 -20.24
CA GLU A 190 23.98 17.44 -21.12
C GLU A 190 24.64 18.77 -20.65
N LYS A 191 25.76 18.71 -19.91
CA LYS A 191 26.55 19.93 -19.57
C LYS A 191 27.76 20.05 -20.46
#